data_1104a5c5940541826191cdddda2bb7f6
#
_entry.id   1104a5c5940541826191cdddda2bb7f6
#
_cell.length_a   1.000
_cell.length_b   1.000
_cell.length_c   1.000
_cell.angle_alpha   90.00
_cell.angle_beta   90.00
_cell.angle_gamma   90.00
#
_symmetry.space_group_name_H-M   'P 1'
#
loop_
_entity.id
_entity.type
_entity.pdbx_description
1 polymer ?
#
loop_
_entity_poly.entity_id
_entity_poly.type
_entity_poly.pdbx_seq_one_letter_code
_entity_poly.pdbx_strand_id
1 'polypeptide(L)'
;MPADRGVPRRDGERIPETGKRGTMTNTQKELLQALRCFMQGDEEYHLPERFSQLKELCDLAAMHKILAIIYEMIRRDAVLLLEENAPLAAKWKKSAIAEVMLQVQRTAGFLELYQKLQKEGVHPLVVKGLICRSFYEKSDFRISADEDLLLRKEEFETFDRILLEEGYQRQALDLNNLPYEIPYRNPRNQVYIELHFLLFAEGEGAYGHLNQEFAGAFDRCICEQIEGVDIKTLSPTDHMFYLICHSFKHFLHSGFGIRQVCDMVMMAKHYTTRIDWREIQDKLAQLRMDTFFSALAKIGREYLGCSWEKTGYVDDTQECVDCMPLLVDLLEGGVYGGSTMARRHSANMTLEAARRGKKATASSVWSSLFPGVSYMKGHYVWLCKYPWLLPAAWVMRLFGYAADRKHTEDQSSLEIGNKRVELLRKYHVID
;
A
#
# COMPACT_ATOMS: atom_id res chain seq x y z
N MET A 1 40.56 -17.09 34.93
CA MET A 1 39.14 -17.38 34.51
C MET A 1 38.26 -16.30 35.07
N PRO A 2 37.69 -15.38 34.28
CA PRO A 2 36.55 -14.55 34.66
C PRO A 2 35.31 -15.11 33.99
N ALA A 3 34.22 -15.18 34.80
CA ALA A 3 32.94 -15.69 34.48
C ALA A 3 32.24 -14.87 33.39
N ASP A 4 31.66 -15.57 32.42
CA ASP A 4 30.76 -15.10 31.39
C ASP A 4 29.51 -14.53 32.06
N ARG A 5 29.30 -13.22 31.96
CA ARG A 5 28.07 -12.57 32.37
C ARG A 5 27.17 -12.51 31.12
N GLY A 6 26.30 -13.53 31.02
CA GLY A 6 25.23 -13.54 30.03
C GLY A 6 24.42 -12.24 30.06
N VAL A 7 24.32 -11.58 28.90
CA VAL A 7 23.42 -10.45 28.67
C VAL A 7 22.00 -10.94 28.82
N PRO A 8 21.14 -10.30 29.64
CA PRO A 8 19.74 -10.70 29.76
C PRO A 8 19.04 -10.50 28.42
N ARG A 9 18.47 -11.58 27.87
CA ARG A 9 17.55 -11.54 26.74
C ARG A 9 16.41 -10.56 27.08
N ARG A 10 16.27 -9.51 26.31
CA ARG A 10 15.02 -8.73 26.31
C ARG A 10 13.96 -9.64 25.70
N ASP A 11 13.11 -10.19 26.54
CA ASP A 11 11.88 -10.86 26.10
C ASP A 11 11.03 -9.79 25.37
N GLY A 12 11.05 -9.81 24.03
CA GLY A 12 10.15 -9.00 23.23
C GLY A 12 8.72 -9.38 23.62
N GLU A 13 7.91 -8.40 24.03
CA GLU A 13 6.50 -8.58 24.32
C GLU A 13 5.85 -9.34 23.17
N ARG A 14 5.37 -10.55 23.43
CA ARG A 14 4.68 -11.38 22.42
C ARG A 14 3.35 -10.74 22.05
N ILE A 15 2.98 -10.87 20.77
CA ILE A 15 1.67 -10.45 20.26
C ILE A 15 0.56 -11.08 21.10
N PRO A 16 -0.44 -10.32 21.59
CA PRO A 16 -1.49 -10.85 22.46
C PRO A 16 -2.31 -11.94 21.76
N GLU A 17 -2.60 -13.04 22.48
CA GLU A 17 -3.49 -14.10 22.00
C GLU A 17 -4.95 -13.67 22.16
N THR A 18 -5.62 -13.33 21.04
CA THR A 18 -7.05 -12.99 21.05
C THR A 18 -7.91 -14.20 20.67
N GLY A 19 -8.94 -14.47 21.47
CA GLY A 19 -9.86 -15.60 21.30
C GLY A 19 -10.89 -15.40 20.18
N LYS A 20 -11.26 -16.51 19.58
CA LYS A 20 -12.32 -16.88 18.62
C LYS A 20 -13.24 -15.78 18.07
N ARG A 21 -12.90 -15.27 16.89
CA ARG A 21 -13.55 -14.90 15.62
C ARG A 21 -12.63 -13.96 14.87
N GLY A 22 -12.07 -14.42 13.75
CA GLY A 22 -11.05 -13.66 12.99
C GLY A 22 -9.65 -13.81 13.59
N THR A 23 -9.25 -15.05 13.92
CA THR A 23 -7.92 -15.32 14.48
C THR A 23 -6.89 -15.39 13.36
N MET A 24 -5.78 -14.66 13.51
CA MET A 24 -4.61 -14.81 12.64
C MET A 24 -4.06 -16.23 12.67
N THR A 25 -3.57 -16.69 11.52
CA THR A 25 -2.81 -17.94 11.43
C THR A 25 -1.44 -17.80 12.12
N ASN A 26 -0.81 -18.94 12.45
CA ASN A 26 0.55 -18.90 13.00
C ASN A 26 1.53 -18.23 12.02
N THR A 27 1.41 -18.50 10.72
CA THR A 27 2.23 -17.87 9.66
C THR A 27 2.07 -16.35 9.65
N GLN A 28 0.85 -15.83 9.82
CA GLN A 28 0.60 -14.39 9.89
C GLN A 28 1.22 -13.75 11.15
N LYS A 29 1.16 -14.45 12.29
CA LYS A 29 1.80 -13.99 13.54
C LYS A 29 3.31 -13.90 13.39
N GLU A 30 3.95 -14.94 12.84
CA GLU A 30 5.40 -14.95 12.64
C GLU A 30 5.86 -13.89 11.61
N LEU A 31 5.07 -13.67 10.54
CA LEU A 31 5.32 -12.57 9.60
C LEU A 31 5.35 -11.22 10.32
N LEU A 32 4.32 -10.93 11.13
CA LEU A 32 4.21 -9.65 11.84
C LEU A 32 5.31 -9.50 12.89
N GLN A 33 5.69 -10.57 13.57
CA GLN A 33 6.76 -10.53 14.56
C GLN A 33 8.12 -10.25 13.90
N ALA A 34 8.46 -10.96 12.83
CA ALA A 34 9.67 -10.69 12.06
C ALA A 34 9.69 -9.26 11.49
N LEU A 35 8.55 -8.79 10.98
CA LEU A 35 8.42 -7.43 10.47
C LEU A 35 8.58 -6.38 11.59
N ARG A 36 8.00 -6.63 12.78
CA ARG A 36 8.18 -5.79 13.97
C ARG A 36 9.66 -5.66 14.34
N CYS A 37 10.38 -6.80 14.43
CA CYS A 37 11.81 -6.82 14.74
C CYS A 37 12.60 -5.98 13.73
N PHE A 38 12.35 -6.15 12.43
CA PHE A 38 12.99 -5.34 11.39
C PHE A 38 12.74 -3.84 11.57
N MET A 39 11.50 -3.44 11.86
CA MET A 39 11.13 -2.03 12.05
C MET A 39 11.68 -1.43 13.36
N GLN A 40 12.08 -2.27 14.32
CA GLN A 40 12.74 -1.85 15.57
C GLN A 40 14.26 -1.78 15.44
N GLY A 41 14.82 -2.25 14.31
CA GLY A 41 16.27 -2.29 14.09
C GLY A 41 16.95 -3.50 14.71
N ASP A 42 16.18 -4.57 15.00
CA ASP A 42 16.76 -5.83 15.46
C ASP A 42 17.55 -6.49 14.32
N GLU A 43 18.61 -7.21 14.64
CA GLU A 43 19.47 -7.83 13.63
C GLU A 43 18.89 -9.10 13.03
N GLU A 44 18.11 -9.86 13.83
CA GLU A 44 17.55 -11.14 13.43
C GLU A 44 16.26 -11.46 14.22
N TYR A 45 15.46 -12.37 13.68
CA TYR A 45 14.29 -12.94 14.31
C TYR A 45 14.37 -14.46 14.29
N HIS A 46 14.00 -15.11 15.42
CA HIS A 46 14.01 -16.55 15.53
C HIS A 46 12.60 -17.10 15.49
N LEU A 47 12.33 -17.96 14.50
CA LEU A 47 11.10 -18.71 14.37
C LEU A 47 10.95 -19.72 15.53
N PRO A 48 9.72 -20.10 15.90
CA PRO A 48 9.51 -21.21 16.85
C PRO A 48 10.19 -22.50 16.37
N GLU A 49 10.84 -23.24 17.26
CA GLU A 49 11.62 -24.47 16.93
C GLU A 49 10.86 -25.50 16.08
N ARG A 50 9.52 -25.56 16.20
CA ARG A 50 8.65 -26.48 15.44
C ARG A 50 7.85 -25.79 14.34
N PHE A 51 8.34 -24.65 13.83
CA PHE A 51 7.65 -23.95 12.75
C PHE A 51 7.75 -24.71 11.43
N SER A 52 6.62 -25.23 10.96
CA SER A 52 6.54 -26.08 9.74
C SER A 52 6.00 -25.35 8.51
N GLN A 53 5.46 -24.13 8.66
CA GLN A 53 4.80 -23.38 7.58
C GLN A 53 5.75 -22.41 6.84
N LEU A 54 7.03 -22.79 6.67
CA LEU A 54 8.05 -21.92 6.09
C LEU A 54 7.71 -21.50 4.65
N LYS A 55 7.11 -22.40 3.86
CA LYS A 55 6.67 -22.08 2.49
C LYS A 55 5.53 -21.05 2.50
N GLU A 56 4.55 -21.20 3.38
CA GLU A 56 3.44 -20.25 3.54
C GLU A 56 3.96 -18.87 3.96
N LEU A 57 4.93 -18.82 4.86
CA LEU A 57 5.58 -17.59 5.29
C LEU A 57 6.27 -16.89 4.11
N CYS A 58 6.99 -17.65 3.27
CA CYS A 58 7.61 -17.15 2.05
C CYS A 58 6.57 -16.57 1.07
N ASP A 59 5.51 -17.32 0.81
CA ASP A 59 4.45 -16.92 -0.11
C ASP A 59 3.70 -15.67 0.41
N LEU A 60 3.43 -15.61 1.71
CA LEU A 60 2.80 -14.46 2.36
C LEU A 60 3.70 -13.22 2.30
N ALA A 61 4.99 -13.35 2.58
CA ALA A 61 5.96 -12.26 2.47
C ALA A 61 6.06 -11.73 1.03
N ALA A 62 6.05 -12.62 0.04
CA ALA A 62 6.04 -12.25 -1.39
C ALA A 62 4.76 -11.51 -1.78
N MET A 63 3.60 -11.97 -1.31
CA MET A 63 2.30 -11.35 -1.55
C MET A 63 2.25 -9.91 -1.01
N HIS A 64 2.92 -9.63 0.11
CA HIS A 64 3.01 -8.31 0.72
C HIS A 64 4.19 -7.46 0.21
N LYS A 65 5.02 -7.98 -0.71
CA LYS A 65 6.24 -7.30 -1.20
C LYS A 65 7.21 -6.91 -0.08
N ILE A 66 7.34 -7.79 0.90
CA ILE A 66 8.28 -7.70 2.02
C ILE A 66 9.16 -8.95 2.12
N LEU A 67 9.30 -9.67 1.00
CA LEU A 67 10.06 -10.92 0.92
C LEU A 67 11.52 -10.74 1.38
N ALA A 68 12.16 -9.66 0.92
CA ALA A 68 13.54 -9.33 1.29
C ALA A 68 13.66 -9.02 2.78
N ILE A 69 12.71 -8.27 3.35
CA ILE A 69 12.66 -7.92 4.77
C ILE A 69 12.59 -9.19 5.63
N ILE A 70 11.60 -10.05 5.35
CA ILE A 70 11.41 -11.26 6.16
C ILE A 70 12.59 -12.22 6.00
N TYR A 71 13.13 -12.37 4.76
CA TYR A 71 14.33 -13.19 4.55
C TYR A 71 15.52 -12.66 5.36
N GLU A 72 15.77 -11.36 5.38
CA GLU A 72 16.87 -10.77 6.15
C GLU A 72 16.76 -11.10 7.64
N MET A 73 15.54 -11.06 8.20
CA MET A 73 15.31 -11.33 9.61
C MET A 73 15.53 -12.79 10.01
N ILE A 74 15.20 -13.75 9.13
CA ILE A 74 15.27 -15.19 9.45
C ILE A 74 16.41 -15.93 8.76
N ARG A 75 17.26 -15.27 7.97
CA ARG A 75 18.30 -15.94 7.15
C ARG A 75 19.34 -16.74 7.94
N ARG A 76 19.46 -16.49 9.24
CA ARG A 76 20.34 -17.22 10.17
C ARG A 76 19.57 -18.16 11.10
N ASP A 77 18.25 -18.23 10.96
CA ASP A 77 17.41 -19.04 11.81
C ASP A 77 17.63 -20.53 11.57
N ALA A 78 17.63 -21.31 12.67
CA ALA A 78 17.87 -22.74 12.63
C ALA A 78 16.86 -23.48 11.76
N VAL A 79 15.57 -23.07 11.76
CA VAL A 79 14.52 -23.70 10.95
C VAL A 79 14.81 -23.53 9.47
N LEU A 80 15.27 -22.33 9.02
CA LEU A 80 15.63 -22.07 7.62
C LEU A 80 16.88 -22.84 7.20
N LEU A 81 17.78 -23.12 8.12
CA LEU A 81 19.05 -23.80 7.89
C LEU A 81 18.94 -25.34 7.92
N LEU A 82 17.78 -25.90 8.25
CA LEU A 82 17.55 -27.34 8.19
C LEU A 82 17.74 -27.86 6.74
N GLU A 83 18.34 -29.03 6.61
CA GLU A 83 18.70 -29.65 5.33
C GLU A 83 17.47 -29.83 4.42
N GLU A 84 16.32 -30.21 5.00
CA GLU A 84 15.04 -30.34 4.30
C GLU A 84 14.50 -29.02 3.73
N ASN A 85 14.86 -27.89 4.31
CA ASN A 85 14.45 -26.54 3.87
C ASN A 85 15.45 -25.90 2.90
N ALA A 86 16.60 -26.51 2.66
CA ALA A 86 17.68 -25.95 1.82
C ALA A 86 17.22 -25.50 0.41
N PRO A 87 16.38 -26.26 -0.34
CA PRO A 87 15.90 -25.82 -1.65
C PRO A 87 15.04 -24.57 -1.58
N LEU A 88 14.15 -24.46 -0.57
CA LEU A 88 13.30 -23.30 -0.35
C LEU A 88 14.13 -22.09 0.09
N ALA A 89 15.07 -22.28 1.02
CA ALA A 89 15.97 -21.24 1.51
C ALA A 89 16.82 -20.66 0.36
N ALA A 90 17.38 -21.52 -0.51
CA ALA A 90 18.14 -21.08 -1.68
C ALA A 90 17.28 -20.28 -2.67
N LYS A 91 16.05 -20.73 -2.94
CA LYS A 91 15.10 -20.01 -3.79
C LYS A 91 14.72 -18.67 -3.19
N TRP A 92 14.42 -18.63 -1.90
CA TRP A 92 14.05 -17.40 -1.19
C TRP A 92 15.20 -16.39 -1.21
N LYS A 93 16.42 -16.84 -0.85
CA LYS A 93 17.64 -16.03 -0.95
C LYS A 93 17.81 -15.40 -2.33
N LYS A 94 17.71 -16.21 -3.39
CA LYS A 94 17.85 -15.74 -4.77
C LYS A 94 16.80 -14.66 -5.09
N SER A 95 15.55 -14.88 -4.72
CA SER A 95 14.46 -13.93 -4.98
C SER A 95 14.65 -12.63 -4.19
N ALA A 96 15.01 -12.71 -2.90
CA ALA A 96 15.25 -11.55 -2.06
C ALA A 96 16.41 -10.68 -2.60
N ILE A 97 17.52 -11.31 -2.97
CA ILE A 97 18.67 -10.60 -3.59
C ILE A 97 18.25 -9.94 -4.90
N ALA A 98 17.51 -10.65 -5.76
CA ALA A 98 17.08 -10.11 -7.05
C ALA A 98 16.15 -8.89 -6.87
N GLU A 99 15.21 -8.93 -5.90
CA GLU A 99 14.34 -7.81 -5.58
C GLU A 99 15.13 -6.59 -5.09
N VAL A 100 16.06 -6.78 -4.17
CA VAL A 100 16.91 -5.69 -3.63
C VAL A 100 17.78 -5.09 -4.73
N MET A 101 18.47 -5.92 -5.53
CA MET A 101 19.31 -5.42 -6.63
C MET A 101 18.49 -4.63 -7.66
N LEU A 102 17.29 -5.10 -8.00
CA LEU A 102 16.40 -4.37 -8.89
C LEU A 102 15.96 -3.04 -8.28
N GLN A 103 15.71 -3.01 -6.95
CA GLN A 103 15.35 -1.77 -6.26
C GLN A 103 16.51 -0.77 -6.27
N VAL A 104 17.74 -1.19 -5.99
CA VAL A 104 18.94 -0.35 -6.08
C VAL A 104 19.07 0.25 -7.49
N GLN A 105 18.93 -0.58 -8.54
CA GLN A 105 19.01 -0.11 -9.93
C GLN A 105 17.91 0.93 -10.24
N ARG A 106 16.69 0.71 -9.76
CA ARG A 106 15.56 1.65 -9.94
C ARG A 106 15.80 2.95 -9.20
N THR A 107 16.28 2.87 -7.96
CA THR A 107 16.60 4.06 -7.15
C THR A 107 17.64 4.92 -7.86
N ALA A 108 18.76 4.33 -8.29
CA ALA A 108 19.81 5.06 -9.02
C ALA A 108 19.27 5.70 -10.31
N GLY A 109 18.54 4.94 -11.14
CA GLY A 109 17.97 5.45 -12.38
C GLY A 109 16.92 6.56 -12.18
N PHE A 110 16.16 6.50 -11.08
CA PHE A 110 15.22 7.55 -10.73
C PHE A 110 15.93 8.82 -10.25
N LEU A 111 16.95 8.70 -9.41
CA LEU A 111 17.74 9.85 -8.93
C LEU A 111 18.46 10.56 -10.09
N GLU A 112 19.02 9.83 -11.05
CA GLU A 112 19.60 10.40 -12.27
C GLU A 112 18.57 11.20 -13.08
N LEU A 113 17.38 10.64 -13.28
CA LEU A 113 16.29 11.35 -13.95
C LEU A 113 15.88 12.61 -13.19
N TYR A 114 15.70 12.49 -11.87
CA TYR A 114 15.26 13.63 -11.05
C TYR A 114 16.25 14.79 -11.10
N GLN A 115 17.56 14.52 -11.07
CA GLN A 115 18.59 15.55 -11.26
C GLN A 115 18.52 16.22 -12.63
N LYS A 116 18.17 15.48 -13.70
CA LYS A 116 17.98 16.06 -15.04
C LYS A 116 16.76 16.98 -15.08
N LEU A 117 15.65 16.53 -14.48
CA LEU A 117 14.45 17.36 -14.35
C LEU A 117 14.76 18.67 -13.62
N GLN A 118 15.50 18.61 -12.51
CA GLN A 118 15.90 19.80 -11.75
C GLN A 118 16.75 20.78 -12.57
N LYS A 119 17.68 20.28 -13.37
CA LYS A 119 18.53 21.12 -14.26
C LYS A 119 17.71 21.87 -15.30
N GLU A 120 16.61 21.31 -15.75
CA GLU A 120 15.67 21.91 -16.70
C GLU A 120 14.56 22.73 -16.01
N GLY A 121 14.65 22.93 -14.68
CA GLY A 121 13.71 23.74 -13.91
C GLY A 121 12.39 23.03 -13.59
N VAL A 122 12.30 21.71 -13.78
CA VAL A 122 11.11 20.91 -13.47
C VAL A 122 11.28 20.25 -12.10
N HIS A 123 10.32 20.49 -11.21
CA HIS A 123 10.43 20.08 -9.81
C HIS A 123 9.18 19.32 -9.33
N PRO A 124 8.93 18.08 -9.78
CA PRO A 124 7.82 17.30 -9.29
C PRO A 124 7.98 16.97 -7.81
N LEU A 125 6.84 16.84 -7.09
CA LEU A 125 6.85 16.30 -5.74
C LEU A 125 6.82 14.78 -5.80
N VAL A 126 7.77 14.14 -5.14
CA VAL A 126 7.75 12.68 -4.94
C VAL A 126 6.89 12.38 -3.72
N VAL A 127 5.76 11.67 -3.91
CA VAL A 127 4.74 11.58 -2.86
C VAL A 127 4.66 10.21 -2.16
N LYS A 128 5.45 9.23 -2.62
CA LYS A 128 5.52 7.87 -2.04
C LYS A 128 6.85 7.22 -2.41
N GLY A 129 6.86 6.01 -2.90
CA GLY A 129 8.02 5.37 -3.53
C GLY A 129 9.34 5.62 -2.78
N LEU A 130 10.21 6.42 -3.37
CA LEU A 130 11.53 6.80 -2.86
C LEU A 130 11.48 7.42 -1.46
N ILE A 131 10.54 8.33 -1.21
CA ILE A 131 10.44 9.00 0.10
C ILE A 131 10.10 8.00 1.21
N CYS A 132 9.11 7.12 1.00
CA CYS A 132 8.79 6.10 2.00
C CYS A 132 9.98 5.14 2.24
N ARG A 133 10.75 4.81 1.20
CA ARG A 133 11.95 3.96 1.34
C ARG A 133 13.02 4.59 2.22
N SER A 134 13.24 5.90 2.07
CA SER A 134 14.30 6.60 2.80
C SER A 134 14.12 6.60 4.32
N PHE A 135 12.91 6.31 4.80
CA PHE A 135 12.64 6.19 6.24
C PHE A 135 13.09 4.86 6.84
N TYR A 136 13.43 3.87 6.01
CA TYR A 136 13.91 2.57 6.47
C TYR A 136 15.44 2.57 6.55
N GLU A 137 16.01 1.96 7.59
CA GLU A 137 17.46 1.81 7.74
C GLU A 137 18.07 1.11 6.52
N LYS A 138 17.40 0.08 6.02
CA LYS A 138 17.73 -0.62 4.77
C LYS A 138 16.72 -0.25 3.69
N SER A 139 16.89 0.93 3.09
CA SER A 139 15.93 1.53 2.14
C SER A 139 15.54 0.60 0.99
N ASP A 140 16.51 -0.12 0.42
CA ASP A 140 16.29 -1.00 -0.73
C ASP A 140 15.57 -2.31 -0.40
N PHE A 141 15.36 -2.61 0.88
CA PHE A 141 14.52 -3.74 1.31
C PHE A 141 13.03 -3.41 1.27
N ARG A 142 12.69 -2.13 1.30
CA ARG A 142 11.32 -1.67 1.08
C ARG A 142 11.06 -1.55 -0.42
N ILE A 143 10.70 -2.66 -1.06
CA ILE A 143 10.45 -2.75 -2.50
C ILE A 143 9.26 -1.88 -2.91
N SER A 144 9.43 -1.03 -3.95
CA SER A 144 8.33 -0.36 -4.64
C SER A 144 8.35 -0.69 -6.13
N ALA A 145 7.16 -0.72 -6.74
CA ALA A 145 7.03 -0.97 -8.17
C ALA A 145 7.10 0.33 -8.98
N ASP A 146 6.69 1.42 -8.37
CA ASP A 146 6.35 2.72 -8.94
C ASP A 146 6.93 3.87 -8.10
N GLU A 147 7.14 4.98 -8.78
CA GLU A 147 7.42 6.28 -8.17
C GLU A 147 6.25 7.22 -8.52
N ASP A 148 5.50 7.64 -7.49
CA ASP A 148 4.36 8.55 -7.66
C ASP A 148 4.87 10.01 -7.64
N LEU A 149 4.61 10.75 -8.71
CA LEU A 149 5.02 12.13 -8.87
C LEU A 149 3.81 13.05 -9.03
N LEU A 150 3.75 14.11 -8.24
CA LEU A 150 2.78 15.17 -8.42
C LEU A 150 3.45 16.35 -9.15
N LEU A 151 2.90 16.77 -10.28
CA LEU A 151 3.46 17.81 -11.15
C LEU A 151 2.45 18.93 -11.40
N ARG A 152 2.94 20.16 -11.49
CA ARG A 152 2.14 21.28 -12.01
C ARG A 152 1.89 21.10 -13.51
N LYS A 153 0.66 21.39 -13.96
CA LYS A 153 0.29 21.20 -15.37
C LYS A 153 1.16 22.02 -16.33
N GLU A 154 1.62 23.17 -15.90
CA GLU A 154 2.48 24.08 -16.65
C GLU A 154 3.88 23.50 -16.96
N GLU A 155 4.34 22.58 -16.13
CA GLU A 155 5.64 21.90 -16.28
C GLU A 155 5.55 20.64 -17.15
N PHE A 156 4.34 20.23 -17.56
CA PHE A 156 4.11 18.92 -18.19
C PHE A 156 4.86 18.77 -19.53
N GLU A 157 4.83 19.73 -20.42
CA GLU A 157 5.47 19.62 -21.74
C GLU A 157 6.99 19.39 -21.61
N THR A 158 7.63 20.12 -20.69
CA THR A 158 9.07 19.96 -20.41
C THR A 158 9.36 18.63 -19.77
N PHE A 159 8.55 18.22 -18.78
CA PHE A 159 8.66 16.93 -18.14
C PHE A 159 8.54 15.77 -19.14
N ASP A 160 7.49 15.77 -19.95
CA ASP A 160 7.22 14.73 -20.95
C ASP A 160 8.36 14.61 -21.97
N ARG A 161 8.84 15.75 -22.50
CA ARG A 161 9.98 15.78 -23.43
C ARG A 161 11.22 15.12 -22.83
N ILE A 162 11.59 15.50 -21.59
CA ILE A 162 12.77 14.95 -20.91
C ILE A 162 12.64 13.43 -20.73
N LEU A 163 11.48 12.95 -20.27
CA LEU A 163 11.27 11.52 -20.07
C LEU A 163 11.38 10.73 -21.39
N LEU A 164 10.80 11.25 -22.48
CA LEU A 164 10.87 10.60 -23.78
C LEU A 164 12.32 10.58 -24.33
N GLU A 165 13.08 11.66 -24.15
CA GLU A 165 14.51 11.76 -24.51
C GLU A 165 15.36 10.76 -23.70
N GLU A 166 15.03 10.52 -22.42
CA GLU A 166 15.69 9.53 -21.56
C GLU A 166 15.23 8.07 -21.82
N GLY A 167 14.38 7.88 -22.83
CA GLY A 167 13.94 6.56 -23.27
C GLY A 167 12.78 5.98 -22.45
N TYR A 168 12.08 6.79 -21.66
CA TYR A 168 10.80 6.39 -21.09
C TYR A 168 9.74 6.27 -22.16
N GLN A 169 8.82 5.37 -21.97
CA GLN A 169 7.72 5.09 -22.88
C GLN A 169 6.40 5.34 -22.16
N ARG A 170 5.45 5.93 -22.84
CA ARG A 170 4.05 6.08 -22.42
C ARG A 170 3.08 5.84 -23.58
N GLN A 171 1.82 5.69 -23.27
CA GLN A 171 0.78 5.64 -24.30
C GLN A 171 0.58 7.01 -24.96
N ALA A 172 0.00 6.99 -26.17
CA ALA A 172 -0.38 8.24 -26.85
C ALA A 172 -1.39 9.02 -26.01
N LEU A 173 -1.18 10.32 -25.89
CA LEU A 173 -2.01 11.22 -25.09
C LEU A 173 -2.78 12.18 -25.99
N ASP A 174 -4.00 12.52 -25.59
CA ASP A 174 -4.70 13.72 -26.04
C ASP A 174 -4.23 14.89 -25.15
N LEU A 175 -3.37 15.76 -25.70
CA LEU A 175 -2.82 16.89 -24.96
C LEU A 175 -3.89 17.93 -24.55
N ASN A 176 -5.04 17.93 -25.20
CA ASN A 176 -6.15 18.81 -24.82
C ASN A 176 -6.98 18.26 -23.68
N ASN A 177 -6.84 16.96 -23.39
CA ASN A 177 -7.58 16.28 -22.33
C ASN A 177 -6.66 15.25 -21.63
N LEU A 178 -5.72 15.75 -20.85
CA LEU A 178 -4.78 14.91 -20.12
C LEU A 178 -5.52 14.05 -19.09
N PRO A 179 -5.19 12.74 -19.02
CA PRO A 179 -5.75 11.87 -18.01
C PRO A 179 -5.26 12.26 -16.60
N TYR A 180 -5.98 11.83 -15.60
CA TYR A 180 -5.63 12.02 -14.18
C TYR A 180 -4.23 11.48 -13.84
N GLU A 181 -3.84 10.37 -14.46
CA GLU A 181 -2.60 9.64 -14.24
C GLU A 181 -1.96 9.27 -15.56
N ILE A 182 -0.66 9.50 -15.70
CA ILE A 182 0.10 9.16 -16.90
C ILE A 182 1.24 8.22 -16.50
N PRO A 183 1.17 6.94 -16.89
CA PRO A 183 2.23 5.98 -16.61
C PRO A 183 3.38 6.11 -17.61
N TYR A 184 4.61 6.17 -17.09
CA TYR A 184 5.84 6.09 -17.85
C TYR A 184 6.66 4.89 -17.42
N ARG A 185 7.26 4.19 -18.36
CA ARG A 185 8.14 3.05 -18.09
C ARG A 185 9.45 3.19 -18.86
N ASN A 186 10.56 3.00 -18.19
CA ASN A 186 11.86 2.88 -18.84
C ASN A 186 12.26 1.39 -18.90
N PRO A 187 12.37 0.79 -20.13
CA PRO A 187 12.72 -0.61 -20.27
C PRO A 187 14.18 -0.93 -19.91
N ARG A 188 15.08 0.07 -19.84
CA ARG A 188 16.51 -0.14 -19.56
C ARG A 188 16.78 -0.28 -18.06
N ASN A 189 16.28 0.67 -17.24
CA ASN A 189 16.50 0.70 -15.79
C ASN A 189 15.30 0.19 -14.99
N GLN A 190 14.20 -0.20 -15.67
CA GLN A 190 12.96 -0.73 -15.07
C GLN A 190 12.27 0.26 -14.13
N VAL A 191 12.59 1.56 -14.20
CA VAL A 191 11.86 2.60 -13.46
C VAL A 191 10.47 2.75 -14.06
N TYR A 192 9.47 2.76 -13.20
CA TYR A 192 8.07 3.02 -13.52
C TYR A 192 7.61 4.25 -12.75
N ILE A 193 7.04 5.21 -13.43
CA ILE A 193 6.57 6.47 -12.87
C ILE A 193 5.08 6.59 -13.13
N GLU A 194 4.33 6.95 -12.09
CA GLU A 194 2.95 7.40 -12.18
C GLU A 194 2.93 8.92 -11.99
N LEU A 195 2.77 9.64 -13.10
CA LEU A 195 2.67 11.09 -13.08
C LEU A 195 1.24 11.50 -12.80
N HIS A 196 1.03 12.31 -11.77
CA HIS A 196 -0.25 12.84 -11.34
C HIS A 196 -0.27 14.36 -11.42
N PHE A 197 -1.42 14.94 -11.81
CA PHE A 197 -1.71 16.36 -11.67
C PHE A 197 -2.55 16.66 -10.42
N LEU A 198 -3.20 15.63 -9.91
CA LEU A 198 -3.99 15.59 -8.69
C LEU A 198 -3.73 14.26 -7.99
N LEU A 199 -3.74 14.23 -6.67
CA LEU A 199 -3.46 13.01 -5.89
C LEU A 199 -4.57 11.95 -5.98
N PHE A 200 -5.80 12.38 -6.32
CA PHE A 200 -6.97 11.51 -6.44
C PHE A 200 -7.76 11.82 -7.71
N ALA A 201 -8.36 10.81 -8.33
CA ALA A 201 -9.18 10.99 -9.53
C ALA A 201 -10.44 11.81 -9.22
N GLU A 202 -10.63 12.96 -9.86
CA GLU A 202 -11.76 13.88 -9.63
C GLU A 202 -13.12 13.24 -9.85
N GLY A 203 -13.25 12.35 -10.86
CA GLY A 203 -14.52 11.65 -11.19
C GLY A 203 -14.94 10.61 -10.16
N GLU A 204 -14.12 10.28 -9.18
CA GLU A 204 -14.41 9.29 -8.15
C GLU A 204 -15.13 9.91 -6.94
N GLY A 205 -16.46 9.83 -6.94
CA GLY A 205 -17.31 10.41 -5.90
C GLY A 205 -17.05 9.92 -4.47
N ALA A 206 -16.34 8.79 -4.31
CA ALA A 206 -16.00 8.25 -3.00
C ALA A 206 -14.79 8.92 -2.36
N TYR A 207 -13.83 9.45 -3.14
CA TYR A 207 -12.58 10.02 -2.61
C TYR A 207 -12.00 11.18 -3.46
N GLY A 208 -12.57 11.52 -4.60
CA GLY A 208 -12.06 12.63 -5.45
C GLY A 208 -12.08 13.99 -4.74
N HIS A 209 -13.01 14.18 -3.81
CA HIS A 209 -13.10 15.40 -2.98
C HIS A 209 -11.86 15.60 -2.08
N LEU A 210 -11.09 14.55 -1.79
CA LEU A 210 -9.87 14.64 -0.98
C LEU A 210 -8.80 15.54 -1.59
N ASN A 211 -8.84 15.82 -2.91
CA ASN A 211 -7.91 16.76 -3.55
C ASN A 211 -7.97 18.15 -2.94
N GLN A 212 -9.09 18.57 -2.38
CA GLN A 212 -9.25 19.89 -1.75
C GLN A 212 -8.32 20.05 -0.54
N GLU A 213 -8.04 18.96 0.20
CA GLU A 213 -7.17 18.96 1.35
C GLU A 213 -5.69 19.20 1.00
N PHE A 214 -5.34 18.94 -0.27
CA PHE A 214 -3.98 19.12 -0.80
C PHE A 214 -3.83 20.39 -1.64
N ALA A 215 -4.82 21.29 -1.63
CA ALA A 215 -4.68 22.61 -2.21
C ALA A 215 -3.48 23.34 -1.56
N GLY A 216 -2.57 23.88 -2.38
CA GLY A 216 -1.34 24.52 -1.88
C GLY A 216 -0.24 23.54 -1.43
N ALA A 217 -0.32 22.25 -1.72
CA ALA A 217 0.72 21.26 -1.39
C ALA A 217 2.11 21.64 -1.94
N PHE A 218 2.15 22.26 -3.13
CA PHE A 218 3.40 22.78 -3.71
C PHE A 218 4.01 23.95 -2.93
N ASP A 219 3.21 24.73 -2.22
CA ASP A 219 3.68 25.88 -1.46
C ASP A 219 4.19 25.46 -0.07
N ARG A 220 3.68 24.34 0.44
CA ARG A 220 4.08 23.74 1.72
C ARG A 220 5.11 22.63 1.58
N CYS A 221 5.55 22.33 0.34
CA CYS A 221 6.49 21.23 0.11
C CYS A 221 7.82 21.44 0.84
N ILE A 222 8.48 20.34 1.17
CA ILE A 222 9.81 20.34 1.75
C ILE A 222 10.82 19.69 0.79
N CYS A 223 12.10 19.83 1.13
CA CYS A 223 13.18 19.14 0.45
C CYS A 223 13.80 18.11 1.37
N GLU A 224 13.93 16.88 0.91
CA GLU A 224 14.62 15.78 1.60
C GLU A 224 15.86 15.39 0.79
N GLN A 225 17.00 15.21 1.46
CA GLN A 225 18.21 14.78 0.81
C GLN A 225 18.32 13.24 0.81
N ILE A 226 18.30 12.65 -0.38
CA ILE A 226 18.37 11.19 -0.56
C ILE A 226 19.53 10.87 -1.48
N GLU A 227 20.51 10.13 -0.98
CA GLU A 227 21.75 9.75 -1.69
C GLU A 227 22.44 10.97 -2.37
N GLY A 228 22.43 12.12 -1.68
CA GLY A 228 23.05 13.34 -2.17
C GLY A 228 22.22 14.15 -3.18
N VAL A 229 20.99 13.74 -3.46
CA VAL A 229 20.05 14.45 -4.33
C VAL A 229 18.96 15.10 -3.49
N ASP A 230 18.70 16.39 -3.74
CA ASP A 230 17.62 17.13 -3.07
C ASP A 230 16.28 16.82 -3.74
N ILE A 231 15.41 16.13 -3.05
CA ILE A 231 14.10 15.66 -3.56
C ILE A 231 12.99 16.50 -2.94
N LYS A 232 12.16 17.15 -3.76
CA LYS A 232 10.96 17.82 -3.27
C LYS A 232 9.85 16.80 -2.97
N THR A 233 9.21 16.98 -1.82
CA THR A 233 8.10 16.13 -1.37
C THR A 233 7.08 16.94 -0.58
N LEU A 234 5.95 16.33 -0.26
CA LEU A 234 4.92 16.94 0.59
C LEU A 234 5.50 17.30 1.97
N SER A 235 4.90 18.27 2.64
CA SER A 235 5.18 18.52 4.06
C SER A 235 4.94 17.24 4.88
N PRO A 236 5.58 17.04 6.05
CA PRO A 236 5.35 15.87 6.87
C PRO A 236 3.88 15.63 7.21
N THR A 237 3.13 16.70 7.46
CA THR A 237 1.68 16.63 7.76
C THR A 237 0.88 16.24 6.53
N ASP A 238 1.07 16.93 5.40
CA ASP A 238 0.38 16.58 4.15
C ASP A 238 0.72 15.16 3.70
N HIS A 239 1.98 14.74 3.87
CA HIS A 239 2.42 13.42 3.41
C HIS A 239 1.82 12.30 4.28
N MET A 240 1.81 12.44 5.60
CA MET A 240 1.15 11.48 6.49
C MET A 240 -0.35 11.41 6.16
N PHE A 241 -1.00 12.54 6.02
CA PHE A 241 -2.41 12.59 5.64
C PHE A 241 -2.66 11.94 4.25
N TYR A 242 -1.75 12.17 3.29
CA TYR A 242 -1.80 11.49 1.99
C TYR A 242 -1.71 9.96 2.12
N LEU A 243 -0.77 9.43 2.91
CA LEU A 243 -0.63 7.98 3.11
C LEU A 243 -1.90 7.37 3.70
N ILE A 244 -2.57 8.07 4.63
CA ILE A 244 -3.85 7.63 5.22
C ILE A 244 -4.94 7.61 4.14
N CYS A 245 -5.12 8.71 3.41
CA CYS A 245 -6.11 8.83 2.34
C CYS A 245 -5.87 7.83 1.19
N HIS A 246 -4.60 7.61 0.82
CA HIS A 246 -4.20 6.66 -0.19
C HIS A 246 -4.50 5.20 0.24
N SER A 247 -4.26 4.87 1.51
CA SER A 247 -4.64 3.56 2.07
C SER A 247 -6.15 3.38 2.08
N PHE A 248 -6.88 4.44 2.39
CA PHE A 248 -8.35 4.45 2.34
C PHE A 248 -8.88 4.25 0.91
N LYS A 249 -8.31 4.97 -0.09
CA LYS A 249 -8.61 4.73 -1.52
C LYS A 249 -8.44 3.25 -1.88
N HIS A 250 -7.32 2.65 -1.52
CA HIS A 250 -7.08 1.23 -1.79
C HIS A 250 -8.04 0.32 -1.03
N PHE A 251 -8.37 0.65 0.23
CA PHE A 251 -9.37 -0.07 0.99
C PHE A 251 -10.74 -0.06 0.29
N LEU A 252 -11.17 1.04 -0.29
CA LEU A 252 -12.41 1.11 -1.07
C LEU A 252 -12.37 0.28 -2.36
N HIS A 253 -11.21 0.11 -2.97
CA HIS A 253 -11.05 -0.72 -4.17
C HIS A 253 -10.91 -2.21 -3.84
N SER A 254 -9.72 -2.72 -3.78
CA SER A 254 -9.47 -4.16 -3.57
C SER A 254 -8.78 -4.48 -2.25
N GLY A 255 -8.47 -3.47 -1.45
CA GLY A 255 -7.70 -3.56 -0.23
C GLY A 255 -6.25 -3.14 -0.42
N PHE A 256 -5.49 -3.18 0.67
CA PHE A 256 -4.06 -2.86 0.70
C PHE A 256 -3.33 -3.76 1.68
N GLY A 257 -2.00 -3.80 1.60
CA GLY A 257 -1.19 -4.67 2.43
C GLY A 257 -0.61 -4.00 3.66
N ILE A 258 -0.08 -4.80 4.58
CA ILE A 258 0.54 -4.37 5.84
C ILE A 258 1.67 -3.35 5.61
N ARG A 259 2.37 -3.39 4.47
CA ARG A 259 3.45 -2.48 4.11
C ARG A 259 3.03 -1.00 4.18
N GLN A 260 1.78 -0.66 3.82
CA GLN A 260 1.33 0.74 3.92
C GLN A 260 1.23 1.21 5.38
N VAL A 261 0.88 0.32 6.30
CA VAL A 261 0.93 0.64 7.74
C VAL A 261 2.38 0.79 8.21
N CYS A 262 3.30 -0.06 7.71
CA CYS A 262 4.73 0.09 7.99
C CYS A 262 5.25 1.46 7.53
N ASP A 263 4.87 1.91 6.32
CA ASP A 263 5.29 3.21 5.79
C ASP A 263 4.82 4.36 6.70
N MET A 264 3.56 4.32 7.20
CA MET A 264 3.06 5.31 8.16
C MET A 264 3.84 5.29 9.48
N VAL A 265 4.13 4.10 10.01
CA VAL A 265 4.90 3.95 11.25
C VAL A 265 6.33 4.47 11.07
N MET A 266 7.00 4.13 9.97
CA MET A 266 8.37 4.58 9.72
C MET A 266 8.43 6.09 9.48
N MET A 267 7.47 6.65 8.77
CA MET A 267 7.33 8.08 8.56
C MET A 267 7.10 8.83 9.88
N ALA A 268 6.21 8.33 10.74
CA ALA A 268 5.95 8.93 12.05
C ALA A 268 7.20 8.91 12.94
N LYS A 269 7.97 7.81 12.92
CA LYS A 269 9.26 7.72 13.63
C LYS A 269 10.30 8.70 13.08
N HIS A 270 10.36 8.88 11.75
CA HIS A 270 11.33 9.77 11.10
C HIS A 270 11.04 11.23 11.41
N TYR A 271 9.82 11.67 11.19
CA TYR A 271 9.44 13.08 11.35
C TYR A 271 9.10 13.49 12.78
N THR A 272 8.81 12.53 13.65
CA THR A 272 8.48 12.79 15.08
C THR A 272 7.54 13.98 15.25
N THR A 273 8.00 15.05 15.89
CA THR A 273 7.21 16.26 16.21
C THR A 273 6.97 17.19 15.01
N ARG A 274 7.46 16.87 13.79
CA ARG A 274 7.24 17.69 12.60
C ARG A 274 5.87 17.45 11.94
N ILE A 275 5.13 16.42 12.39
CA ILE A 275 3.77 16.13 11.91
C ILE A 275 2.79 16.85 12.83
N ASP A 276 1.93 17.71 12.27
CA ASP A 276 0.81 18.29 12.99
C ASP A 276 -0.35 17.29 13.05
N TRP A 277 -0.33 16.48 14.10
CA TRP A 277 -1.35 15.44 14.32
C TRP A 277 -2.73 16.03 14.61
N ARG A 278 -2.80 17.23 15.17
CA ARG A 278 -4.08 17.89 15.42
C ARG A 278 -4.78 18.26 14.11
N GLU A 279 -4.03 18.85 13.17
CA GLU A 279 -4.54 19.14 11.84
C GLU A 279 -5.04 17.87 11.13
N ILE A 280 -4.26 16.77 11.22
CA ILE A 280 -4.66 15.48 10.63
C ILE A 280 -5.94 14.95 11.29
N GLN A 281 -6.03 14.95 12.62
CA GLN A 281 -7.20 14.46 13.35
C GLN A 281 -8.46 15.27 13.03
N ASP A 282 -8.36 16.60 12.95
CA ASP A 282 -9.47 17.48 12.57
C ASP A 282 -9.98 17.14 11.14
N LYS A 283 -9.08 16.96 10.18
CA LYS A 283 -9.41 16.54 8.81
C LYS A 283 -10.05 15.16 8.77
N LEU A 284 -9.48 14.18 9.47
CA LEU A 284 -10.00 12.82 9.52
C LEU A 284 -11.41 12.75 10.12
N ALA A 285 -11.67 13.54 11.18
CA ALA A 285 -13.01 13.63 11.78
C ALA A 285 -14.04 14.22 10.81
N GLN A 286 -13.69 15.29 10.08
CA GLN A 286 -14.57 15.90 9.07
C GLN A 286 -14.88 14.92 7.92
N LEU A 287 -13.93 14.06 7.58
CA LEU A 287 -14.04 13.05 6.50
C LEU A 287 -14.59 11.71 6.99
N ARG A 288 -14.90 11.55 8.28
CA ARG A 288 -15.33 10.30 8.92
C ARG A 288 -14.32 9.15 8.72
N MET A 289 -13.05 9.48 8.77
CA MET A 289 -11.92 8.55 8.62
C MET A 289 -11.12 8.37 9.92
N ASP A 290 -11.51 9.03 10.99
CA ASP A 290 -10.88 9.02 12.30
C ASP A 290 -10.80 7.61 12.89
N THR A 291 -11.92 6.89 12.99
CA THR A 291 -11.97 5.52 13.50
C THR A 291 -11.19 4.54 12.61
N PHE A 292 -11.20 4.74 11.28
CA PHE A 292 -10.39 3.95 10.37
C PHE A 292 -8.89 4.14 10.64
N PHE A 293 -8.43 5.39 10.81
CA PHE A 293 -7.03 5.65 11.14
C PHE A 293 -6.66 5.16 12.54
N SER A 294 -7.55 5.32 13.55
CA SER A 294 -7.33 4.77 14.89
C SER A 294 -7.10 3.25 14.86
N ALA A 295 -7.82 2.53 13.99
CA ALA A 295 -7.58 1.09 13.80
C ALA A 295 -6.20 0.81 13.18
N LEU A 296 -5.75 1.60 12.19
CA LEU A 296 -4.40 1.48 11.60
C LEU A 296 -3.31 1.82 12.61
N ALA A 297 -3.50 2.89 13.39
CA ALA A 297 -2.58 3.28 14.45
C ALA A 297 -2.46 2.19 15.52
N LYS A 298 -3.58 1.57 15.91
CA LYS A 298 -3.59 0.43 16.84
C LYS A 298 -2.83 -0.78 16.26
N ILE A 299 -3.00 -1.09 14.97
CA ILE A 299 -2.20 -2.12 14.29
C ILE A 299 -0.70 -1.76 14.38
N GLY A 300 -0.33 -0.52 14.09
CA GLY A 300 1.04 -0.03 14.21
C GLY A 300 1.62 -0.23 15.61
N ARG A 301 0.84 0.07 16.67
CA ARG A 301 1.25 -0.07 18.07
C ARG A 301 1.39 -1.54 18.47
N GLU A 302 0.34 -2.34 18.30
CA GLU A 302 0.27 -3.68 18.84
C GLU A 302 1.11 -4.69 18.05
N TYR A 303 1.16 -4.55 16.72
CA TYR A 303 1.78 -5.55 15.86
C TYR A 303 3.10 -5.12 15.22
N LEU A 304 3.35 -3.80 15.09
CA LEU A 304 4.57 -3.28 14.48
C LEU A 304 5.47 -2.51 15.45
N GLY A 305 5.08 -2.44 16.74
CA GLY A 305 5.90 -1.87 17.81
C GLY A 305 6.07 -0.34 17.72
N CYS A 306 5.10 0.38 17.17
CA CYS A 306 5.10 1.83 17.13
C CYS A 306 4.75 2.42 18.50
N SER A 307 5.58 3.31 19.01
CA SER A 307 5.26 4.16 20.17
C SER A 307 4.76 5.51 19.64
N TRP A 308 3.46 5.59 19.36
CA TRP A 308 2.85 6.78 18.75
C TRP A 308 3.02 8.03 19.61
N GLU A 309 3.00 7.90 20.93
CA GLU A 309 3.20 9.01 21.87
C GLU A 309 4.55 9.70 21.67
N LYS A 310 5.58 8.94 21.30
CA LYS A 310 6.92 9.48 20.96
C LYS A 310 6.92 10.26 19.66
N THR A 311 5.92 10.06 18.82
CA THR A 311 5.75 10.80 17.56
C THR A 311 4.82 12.00 17.70
N GLY A 312 4.26 12.23 18.88
CA GLY A 312 3.32 13.30 19.16
C GLY A 312 1.85 12.96 18.87
N TYR A 313 1.57 11.74 18.35
CA TYR A 313 0.20 11.30 18.13
C TYR A 313 -0.41 10.76 19.42
N VAL A 314 -1.51 11.37 19.82
CA VAL A 314 -2.32 10.93 20.97
C VAL A 314 -3.74 10.69 20.50
N ASP A 315 -4.28 9.52 20.81
CA ASP A 315 -5.66 9.14 20.45
C ASP A 315 -6.27 8.32 21.57
N ASP A 316 -7.14 8.94 22.34
CA ASP A 316 -7.84 8.32 23.46
C ASP A 316 -8.86 7.25 23.00
N THR A 317 -9.22 7.23 21.71
CA THR A 317 -10.19 6.28 21.14
C THR A 317 -9.55 4.93 20.74
N GLN A 318 -8.22 4.84 20.60
CA GLN A 318 -7.52 3.63 20.16
C GLN A 318 -7.82 2.42 21.04
N GLU A 319 -7.98 2.59 22.34
CA GLU A 319 -8.25 1.45 23.24
C GLU A 319 -9.59 0.77 22.94
N CYS A 320 -10.59 1.55 22.51
CA CYS A 320 -11.94 1.07 22.22
C CYS A 320 -12.10 0.47 20.83
N VAL A 321 -11.19 0.78 19.88
CA VAL A 321 -11.29 0.31 18.50
C VAL A 321 -10.79 -1.14 18.40
N ASP A 322 -11.63 -2.04 17.86
CA ASP A 322 -11.21 -3.38 17.48
C ASP A 322 -10.55 -3.36 16.09
N CYS A 323 -9.23 -3.42 16.05
CA CYS A 323 -8.44 -3.39 14.80
C CYS A 323 -8.29 -4.77 14.13
N MET A 324 -8.65 -5.87 14.82
CA MET A 324 -8.41 -7.24 14.32
C MET A 324 -9.07 -7.51 12.96
N PRO A 325 -10.33 -7.15 12.71
CA PRO A 325 -10.95 -7.42 11.42
C PRO A 325 -10.26 -6.69 10.25
N LEU A 326 -9.75 -5.47 10.48
CA LEU A 326 -8.97 -4.74 9.48
C LEU A 326 -7.62 -5.41 9.26
N LEU A 327 -6.92 -5.81 10.32
CA LEU A 327 -5.65 -6.51 10.22
C LEU A 327 -5.77 -7.81 9.42
N VAL A 328 -6.81 -8.61 9.67
CA VAL A 328 -7.09 -9.84 8.91
C VAL A 328 -7.34 -9.50 7.44
N ASP A 329 -8.14 -8.47 7.13
CA ASP A 329 -8.38 -8.03 5.74
C ASP A 329 -7.09 -7.58 5.04
N LEU A 330 -6.19 -6.88 5.75
CA LEU A 330 -4.88 -6.48 5.25
C LEU A 330 -3.98 -7.68 4.94
N LEU A 331 -3.93 -8.66 5.85
CA LEU A 331 -3.08 -9.86 5.71
C LEU A 331 -3.60 -10.82 4.64
N GLU A 332 -4.92 -10.89 4.41
CA GLU A 332 -5.52 -11.67 3.34
C GLU A 332 -5.41 -10.98 1.97
N GLY A 333 -5.31 -9.64 1.95
CA GLY A 333 -5.39 -8.84 0.73
C GLY A 333 -4.09 -8.72 -0.07
N GLY A 334 -2.93 -8.81 0.58
CA GLY A 334 -1.65 -8.47 -0.06
C GLY A 334 -1.55 -6.99 -0.48
N VAL A 335 -0.45 -6.62 -1.15
CA VAL A 335 -0.12 -5.21 -1.45
C VAL A 335 -1.22 -4.47 -2.23
N TYR A 336 -1.86 -5.15 -3.15
CA TYR A 336 -2.86 -4.53 -4.02
C TYR A 336 -4.29 -5.02 -3.73
N GLY A 337 -4.52 -5.74 -2.63
CA GLY A 337 -5.82 -6.36 -2.34
C GLY A 337 -6.31 -7.29 -3.45
N GLY A 338 -5.46 -7.57 -4.44
CA GLY A 338 -5.83 -8.12 -5.72
C GLY A 338 -5.28 -9.50 -6.02
N SER A 339 -5.00 -10.29 -5.00
CA SER A 339 -4.58 -11.67 -5.19
C SER A 339 -5.66 -12.51 -5.87
N THR A 340 -6.96 -12.18 -5.71
CA THR A 340 -8.06 -12.91 -6.34
C THR A 340 -8.97 -12.00 -7.17
N MET A 341 -9.50 -12.54 -8.28
CA MET A 341 -10.51 -11.84 -9.10
C MET A 341 -11.76 -11.51 -8.29
N ALA A 342 -12.14 -12.37 -7.35
CA ALA A 342 -13.26 -12.16 -6.45
C ALA A 342 -13.12 -10.86 -5.62
N ARG A 343 -11.91 -10.58 -5.12
CA ARG A 343 -11.62 -9.38 -4.33
C ARG A 343 -11.66 -8.11 -5.19
N ARG A 344 -11.14 -8.15 -6.42
CA ARG A 344 -11.27 -7.04 -7.39
C ARG A 344 -12.73 -6.74 -7.74
N HIS A 345 -13.55 -7.76 -7.89
CA HIS A 345 -14.96 -7.59 -8.19
C HIS A 345 -15.77 -7.04 -7.00
N SER A 346 -15.34 -7.30 -5.77
CA SER A 346 -15.97 -6.73 -4.57
C SER A 346 -15.80 -5.22 -4.45
N ALA A 347 -14.82 -4.62 -5.15
CA ALA A 347 -14.52 -3.19 -5.08
C ALA A 347 -15.72 -2.29 -5.44
N ASN A 348 -16.57 -2.71 -6.40
CA ASN A 348 -17.75 -1.93 -6.76
C ASN A 348 -18.75 -1.81 -5.60
N MET A 349 -18.83 -2.81 -4.73
CA MET A 349 -19.73 -2.78 -3.57
C MET A 349 -19.25 -1.77 -2.52
N THR A 350 -17.95 -1.77 -2.22
CA THR A 350 -17.34 -0.85 -1.26
C THR A 350 -17.36 0.60 -1.75
N LEU A 351 -17.02 0.85 -3.02
CA LEU A 351 -17.08 2.18 -3.63
C LEU A 351 -18.50 2.74 -3.65
N GLU A 352 -19.47 1.92 -4.02
CA GLU A 352 -20.87 2.36 -4.05
C GLU A 352 -21.42 2.62 -2.64
N ALA A 353 -21.05 1.80 -1.65
CA ALA A 353 -21.41 2.03 -0.25
C ALA A 353 -20.81 3.35 0.26
N ALA A 354 -19.53 3.64 -0.04
CA ALA A 354 -18.88 4.88 0.34
C ALA A 354 -19.51 6.11 -0.35
N ARG A 355 -19.87 6.01 -1.64
CA ARG A 355 -20.52 7.12 -2.37
C ARG A 355 -21.89 7.51 -1.81
N ARG A 356 -22.66 6.53 -1.35
CA ARG A 356 -24.06 6.74 -0.93
C ARG A 356 -24.20 7.07 0.55
N GLY A 357 -23.22 6.77 1.37
CA GLY A 357 -23.30 6.93 2.83
C GLY A 357 -24.45 6.16 3.48
N LYS A 358 -25.08 5.21 2.78
CA LYS A 358 -26.29 4.49 3.21
C LYS A 358 -26.19 2.99 2.96
N LYS A 359 -27.07 2.22 3.60
CA LYS A 359 -27.18 0.77 3.46
C LYS A 359 -27.13 0.32 1.99
N ALA A 360 -26.25 -0.65 1.70
CA ALA A 360 -26.28 -1.36 0.42
C ALA A 360 -27.66 -1.97 0.20
N THR A 361 -28.39 -1.48 -0.80
CA THR A 361 -29.71 -2.00 -1.19
C THR A 361 -29.53 -3.07 -2.28
N ALA A 362 -30.56 -3.86 -2.55
CA ALA A 362 -30.59 -4.81 -3.68
C ALA A 362 -30.16 -4.16 -5.01
N SER A 363 -30.40 -2.86 -5.18
CA SER A 363 -29.94 -2.04 -6.31
C SER A 363 -28.39 -1.97 -6.41
N SER A 364 -27.64 -2.07 -5.32
CA SER A 364 -26.16 -2.06 -5.35
C SER A 364 -25.58 -3.38 -5.84
N VAL A 365 -26.25 -4.49 -5.58
CA VAL A 365 -25.90 -5.81 -6.14
C VAL A 365 -26.10 -5.80 -7.65
N TRP A 366 -27.20 -5.20 -8.13
CA TRP A 366 -27.45 -5.05 -9.56
C TRP A 366 -26.41 -4.16 -10.25
N SER A 367 -26.02 -3.04 -9.66
CA SER A 367 -24.97 -2.17 -10.22
C SER A 367 -23.59 -2.81 -10.21
N SER A 368 -23.31 -3.71 -9.26
CA SER A 368 -22.08 -4.51 -9.22
C SER A 368 -22.04 -5.60 -10.31
N LEU A 369 -23.17 -6.25 -10.57
CA LEU A 369 -23.30 -7.27 -11.63
C LEU A 369 -23.34 -6.63 -13.03
N PHE A 370 -23.97 -5.47 -13.15
CA PHE A 370 -24.21 -4.73 -14.40
C PHE A 370 -23.66 -3.30 -14.31
N PRO A 371 -22.34 -3.11 -14.20
CA PRO A 371 -21.74 -1.78 -14.06
C PRO A 371 -21.94 -0.94 -15.32
N GLY A 372 -21.93 0.39 -15.13
CA GLY A 372 -22.13 1.34 -16.21
C GLY A 372 -21.01 1.35 -17.26
N VAL A 373 -21.28 2.02 -18.40
CA VAL A 373 -20.37 2.10 -19.54
C VAL A 373 -18.99 2.65 -19.12
N SER A 374 -18.93 3.65 -18.24
CA SER A 374 -17.68 4.28 -17.80
C SER A 374 -16.71 3.27 -17.16
N TYR A 375 -17.21 2.40 -16.30
CA TYR A 375 -16.44 1.33 -15.70
C TYR A 375 -16.03 0.26 -16.73
N MET A 376 -16.98 -0.15 -17.58
CA MET A 376 -16.75 -1.24 -18.54
C MET A 376 -15.80 -0.86 -19.67
N LYS A 377 -15.66 0.41 -20.03
CA LYS A 377 -14.68 0.91 -21.02
C LYS A 377 -13.23 0.61 -20.62
N GLY A 378 -12.91 0.63 -19.33
CA GLY A 378 -11.58 0.28 -18.84
C GLY A 378 -11.21 -1.19 -19.04
N HIS A 379 -12.21 -2.09 -19.10
CA HIS A 379 -12.02 -3.53 -19.29
C HIS A 379 -12.24 -3.99 -20.74
N TYR A 380 -13.10 -3.30 -21.47
CA TYR A 380 -13.50 -3.61 -22.84
C TYR A 380 -13.35 -2.38 -23.72
N VAL A 381 -12.16 -2.17 -24.27
CA VAL A 381 -11.79 -0.98 -25.07
C VAL A 381 -12.75 -0.71 -26.22
N TRP A 382 -13.36 -1.76 -26.81
CA TRP A 382 -14.34 -1.62 -27.88
C TRP A 382 -15.62 -0.89 -27.46
N LEU A 383 -15.94 -0.82 -26.15
CA LEU A 383 -17.05 0.01 -25.64
C LEU A 383 -16.81 1.51 -25.76
N CYS A 384 -15.57 1.96 -25.95
CA CYS A 384 -15.29 3.35 -26.28
C CYS A 384 -15.89 3.73 -27.62
N LYS A 385 -15.89 2.80 -28.59
CA LYS A 385 -16.41 2.99 -29.95
C LYS A 385 -17.89 2.59 -30.08
N TYR A 386 -18.31 1.56 -29.32
CA TYR A 386 -19.65 0.97 -29.41
C TYR A 386 -20.31 0.85 -28.02
N PRO A 387 -20.72 1.97 -27.36
CA PRO A 387 -21.29 1.95 -26.00
C PRO A 387 -22.58 1.13 -25.87
N TRP A 388 -23.33 0.99 -26.94
CA TRP A 388 -24.59 0.22 -26.99
C TRP A 388 -24.39 -1.31 -26.87
N LEU A 389 -23.16 -1.80 -27.04
CA LEU A 389 -22.80 -3.21 -26.81
C LEU A 389 -22.56 -3.53 -25.33
N LEU A 390 -22.86 -2.61 -24.41
CA LEU A 390 -22.75 -2.84 -22.96
C LEU A 390 -23.38 -4.17 -22.47
N PRO A 391 -24.56 -4.59 -22.95
CA PRO A 391 -25.15 -5.88 -22.58
C PRO A 391 -24.24 -7.08 -22.95
N ALA A 392 -23.58 -7.02 -24.11
CA ALA A 392 -22.66 -8.08 -24.53
C ALA A 392 -21.42 -8.14 -23.59
N ALA A 393 -20.91 -6.98 -23.17
CA ALA A 393 -19.83 -6.91 -22.19
C ALA A 393 -20.23 -7.51 -20.83
N TRP A 394 -21.47 -7.28 -20.38
CA TRP A 394 -21.99 -7.92 -19.16
C TRP A 394 -22.03 -9.44 -19.29
N VAL A 395 -22.51 -9.96 -20.43
CA VAL A 395 -22.55 -11.40 -20.69
C VAL A 395 -21.14 -11.99 -20.69
N MET A 396 -20.18 -11.38 -21.39
CA MET A 396 -18.77 -11.82 -21.38
C MET A 396 -18.17 -11.83 -19.98
N ARG A 397 -18.48 -10.80 -19.18
CA ARG A 397 -18.06 -10.71 -17.80
C ARG A 397 -18.64 -11.82 -16.94
N LEU A 398 -19.95 -12.13 -17.08
CA LEU A 398 -20.62 -13.21 -16.35
C LEU A 398 -20.06 -14.60 -16.73
N PHE A 399 -19.72 -14.80 -18.00
CA PHE A 399 -19.04 -16.02 -18.44
C PHE A 399 -17.62 -16.13 -17.86
N GLY A 400 -16.87 -15.02 -17.79
CA GLY A 400 -15.58 -14.98 -17.09
C GLY A 400 -15.72 -15.39 -15.60
N TYR A 401 -16.73 -14.88 -14.90
CA TYR A 401 -17.05 -15.30 -13.54
C TYR A 401 -17.35 -16.80 -13.40
N ALA A 402 -18.10 -17.36 -14.36
CA ALA A 402 -18.46 -18.77 -14.31
C ALA A 402 -17.25 -19.68 -14.61
N ALA A 403 -16.33 -19.24 -15.46
CA ALA A 403 -15.10 -19.97 -15.78
C ALA A 403 -14.11 -19.97 -14.61
N ASP A 404 -13.91 -18.79 -13.97
CA ASP A 404 -13.01 -18.65 -12.80
C ASP A 404 -13.52 -19.42 -11.58
N ARG A 405 -14.84 -19.56 -11.42
CA ARG A 405 -15.47 -20.31 -10.31
C ARG A 405 -15.18 -21.82 -10.35
N LYS A 406 -14.80 -22.37 -11.51
CA LYS A 406 -14.44 -23.79 -11.64
C LYS A 406 -13.01 -24.11 -11.16
N HIS A 407 -12.17 -23.10 -10.92
CA HIS A 407 -10.77 -23.27 -10.57
C HIS A 407 -10.38 -22.83 -9.15
N THR A 408 -11.31 -22.25 -8.37
CA THR A 408 -11.01 -21.78 -7.01
C THR A 408 -12.12 -22.18 -6.04
N GLU A 409 -11.75 -22.88 -4.96
CA GLU A 409 -12.60 -23.12 -3.76
C GLU A 409 -12.75 -21.85 -2.88
N ASP A 410 -12.46 -20.66 -3.43
CA ASP A 410 -12.38 -19.40 -2.70
C ASP A 410 -13.75 -18.71 -2.52
N GLN A 411 -13.83 -17.93 -1.43
CA GLN A 411 -14.99 -17.11 -1.03
C GLN A 411 -15.59 -16.33 -2.20
N SER A 412 -16.91 -16.24 -2.28
CA SER A 412 -17.58 -15.52 -3.36
C SER A 412 -17.29 -14.02 -3.30
N SER A 413 -17.23 -13.33 -4.45
CA SER A 413 -17.06 -11.87 -4.54
C SER A 413 -18.07 -11.09 -3.68
N LEU A 414 -19.29 -11.64 -3.54
CA LEU A 414 -20.36 -11.05 -2.73
C LEU A 414 -20.05 -11.17 -1.22
N GLU A 415 -19.49 -12.28 -0.79
CA GLU A 415 -19.13 -12.49 0.61
C GLU A 415 -17.99 -11.56 1.03
N ILE A 416 -16.93 -11.48 0.19
CA ILE A 416 -15.82 -10.55 0.41
C ILE A 416 -16.34 -9.09 0.40
N GLY A 417 -17.19 -8.73 -0.55
CA GLY A 417 -17.78 -7.40 -0.64
C GLY A 417 -18.61 -7.03 0.58
N ASN A 418 -19.46 -7.93 1.05
CA ASN A 418 -20.26 -7.72 2.25
C ASN A 418 -19.38 -7.57 3.50
N LYS A 419 -18.38 -8.43 3.69
CA LYS A 419 -17.42 -8.34 4.80
C LYS A 419 -16.74 -6.97 4.82
N ARG A 420 -16.32 -6.45 3.67
CA ARG A 420 -15.64 -5.16 3.56
C ARG A 420 -16.58 -3.95 3.73
N VAL A 421 -17.82 -4.05 3.29
CA VAL A 421 -18.86 -3.05 3.60
C VAL A 421 -19.16 -3.02 5.11
N GLU A 422 -19.17 -4.17 5.78
CA GLU A 422 -19.29 -4.24 7.24
C GLU A 422 -18.12 -3.56 7.94
N LEU A 423 -16.87 -3.69 7.41
CA LEU A 423 -15.71 -2.95 7.93
C LEU A 423 -15.89 -1.43 7.79
N LEU A 424 -16.43 -0.94 6.67
CA LEU A 424 -16.74 0.50 6.51
C LEU A 424 -17.72 0.99 7.58
N ARG A 425 -18.74 0.20 7.92
CA ARG A 425 -19.67 0.52 9.02
C ARG A 425 -18.99 0.46 10.37
N LYS A 426 -18.22 -0.61 10.62
CA LYS A 426 -17.50 -0.82 11.89
C LYS A 426 -16.57 0.36 12.21
N TYR A 427 -15.94 0.93 11.19
CA TYR A 427 -15.04 2.08 11.35
C TYR A 427 -15.74 3.42 11.04
N HIS A 428 -17.06 3.46 11.12
CA HIS A 428 -17.91 4.65 11.01
C HIS A 428 -17.70 5.49 9.73
N VAL A 429 -17.11 4.91 8.70
CA VAL A 429 -16.95 5.56 7.38
C VAL A 429 -18.31 5.77 6.71
N ILE A 430 -19.20 4.81 6.90
CA ILE A 430 -20.60 4.86 6.44
C ILE A 430 -21.55 4.49 7.59
N ASP A 431 -22.83 4.88 7.45
CA ASP A 431 -23.88 4.59 8.43
C ASP A 431 -24.29 3.11 8.44
#